data_42d47c577f5ee4e0f8bafe26dd389b23
#
_entry.id   42d47c577f5ee4e0f8bafe26dd389b23
#
_cell.length_a   1.000
_cell.length_b   1.000
_cell.length_c   1.000
_cell.angle_alpha   90.00
_cell.angle_beta   90.00
_cell.angle_gamma   90.00
#
_symmetry.space_group_name_H-M   'P 1'
#
loop_
_entity.id
_entity.type
_entity.pdbx_description
1 polymer ?
#
loop_
_entity_poly.entity_id
_entity_poly.type
_entity_poly.pdbx_seq_one_letter_code
_entity_poly.pdbx_strand_id
1 'polypeptide(L)'
;LASVSKTPSAVELFMNGEHLASSRYEVGDITLDTERSDNIDLAFNFDYHNFFGSASIYYNRVDNYIYLRDELEEEHEAHMEEEHEGEHHDEHHDDEHFDHGGLILSEYSQQDAEFTGYEIEIGTRFELPRGELELTLGRDEVDAEFTAGGDVPRIVPARNMFTARYTLDDFSAKLLVKDVERQTAVAPGESITDGFTLVNADASWSYGLSDSTRLTLTAFARNLTDEVARNHTSFVKDQVPLPGRNLGIRVRLDF
;
A
#
# COMPACT_ATOMS: atom_id res chain seq x y z
N LEU A 1 -8.20 -19.54 11.29
CA LEU A 1 -8.65 -20.10 10.02
C LEU A 1 -9.90 -19.37 9.54
N ALA A 2 -9.91 -18.90 8.32
CA ALA A 2 -11.07 -18.27 7.69
C ALA A 2 -11.13 -18.68 6.21
N SER A 3 -12.36 -18.81 5.70
CA SER A 3 -12.61 -18.99 4.26
C SER A 3 -13.63 -17.93 3.86
N VAL A 4 -13.28 -17.10 2.88
CA VAL A 4 -14.07 -15.96 2.43
C VAL A 4 -14.22 -16.01 0.91
N SER A 5 -15.38 -15.63 0.41
CA SER A 5 -15.61 -15.49 -1.03
C SER A 5 -15.96 -14.05 -1.36
N LYS A 6 -15.42 -13.54 -2.47
CA LYS A 6 -15.68 -12.22 -3.04
C LYS A 6 -16.19 -12.38 -4.47
N THR A 7 -17.41 -11.94 -4.74
CA THR A 7 -17.89 -11.86 -6.12
C THR A 7 -17.23 -10.68 -6.83
N PRO A 8 -16.94 -10.79 -8.14
CA PRO A 8 -16.46 -9.67 -8.93
C PRO A 8 -17.35 -8.43 -8.78
N SER A 9 -16.76 -7.27 -8.67
CA SER A 9 -17.47 -5.99 -8.62
C SER A 9 -17.96 -5.58 -10.03
N ALA A 10 -18.87 -4.60 -10.08
CA ALA A 10 -19.34 -4.06 -11.36
C ALA A 10 -18.20 -3.41 -12.18
N VAL A 11 -17.20 -2.87 -11.53
CA VAL A 11 -15.99 -2.29 -12.19
C VAL A 11 -15.17 -3.41 -12.82
N GLU A 12 -14.87 -4.47 -12.06
CA GLU A 12 -14.10 -5.62 -12.56
C GLU A 12 -14.77 -6.33 -13.73
N LEU A 13 -16.12 -6.32 -13.79
CA LEU A 13 -16.88 -6.98 -14.87
C LEU A 13 -17.15 -6.10 -16.10
N PHE A 14 -17.39 -4.80 -15.90
CA PHE A 14 -18.02 -3.96 -16.94
C PHE A 14 -17.29 -2.66 -17.22
N MET A 15 -16.12 -2.40 -16.58
CA MET A 15 -15.34 -1.21 -16.88
C MET A 15 -14.92 -1.24 -18.36
N ASN A 16 -15.04 -0.12 -19.04
CA ASN A 16 -14.51 0.09 -20.37
C ASN A 16 -14.33 1.60 -20.56
N GLY A 17 -13.19 2.11 -20.14
CA GLY A 17 -12.97 3.54 -20.20
C GLY A 17 -11.77 4.04 -19.42
N GLU A 18 -11.56 5.34 -19.52
CA GLU A 18 -10.44 6.06 -18.90
C GLU A 18 -10.59 6.12 -17.38
N HIS A 19 -9.50 5.75 -16.70
CA HIS A 19 -9.33 5.97 -15.28
C HIS A 19 -8.11 6.87 -15.05
N LEU A 20 -8.31 8.18 -15.15
CA LEU A 20 -7.25 9.17 -15.13
C LEU A 20 -6.40 9.15 -13.85
N ALA A 21 -7.00 8.76 -12.70
CA ALA A 21 -6.27 8.68 -11.44
C ALA A 21 -5.22 7.57 -11.41
N SER A 22 -5.40 6.51 -12.21
CA SER A 22 -4.43 5.42 -12.40
C SER A 22 -3.57 5.59 -13.66
N SER A 23 -3.87 6.58 -14.50
CA SER A 23 -3.30 6.75 -15.84
C SER A 23 -3.49 5.51 -16.72
N ARG A 24 -4.70 4.92 -16.66
CA ARG A 24 -5.04 3.70 -17.38
C ARG A 24 -6.37 3.83 -18.14
N TYR A 25 -6.45 3.10 -19.24
CA TYR A 25 -7.71 2.71 -19.83
C TYR A 25 -8.03 1.31 -19.33
N GLU A 26 -9.08 1.18 -18.53
CA GLU A 26 -9.40 -0.07 -17.83
C GLU A 26 -10.52 -0.83 -18.56
N VAL A 27 -10.32 -2.13 -18.77
CA VAL A 27 -11.28 -3.05 -19.40
C VAL A 27 -11.64 -4.13 -18.39
N GLY A 28 -12.94 -4.29 -18.15
CA GLY A 28 -13.52 -5.34 -17.31
C GLY A 28 -13.66 -6.65 -18.08
N ASP A 29 -13.71 -7.76 -17.35
CA ASP A 29 -13.96 -9.08 -17.92
C ASP A 29 -15.25 -9.70 -17.33
N ILE A 30 -16.26 -9.90 -18.17
CA ILE A 30 -17.55 -10.50 -17.77
C ILE A 30 -17.46 -11.99 -17.45
N THR A 31 -16.31 -12.62 -17.72
CA THR A 31 -16.10 -14.06 -17.49
C THR A 31 -15.46 -14.35 -16.12
N LEU A 32 -15.16 -13.30 -15.33
CA LEU A 32 -14.57 -13.46 -14.01
C LEU A 32 -15.47 -14.26 -13.07
N ASP A 33 -14.88 -15.27 -12.43
CA ASP A 33 -15.51 -16.08 -11.40
C ASP A 33 -15.35 -15.48 -10.00
N THR A 34 -16.09 -16.03 -9.04
CA THR A 34 -15.97 -15.67 -7.63
C THR A 34 -14.59 -16.02 -7.08
N GLU A 35 -13.90 -15.03 -6.52
CA GLU A 35 -12.65 -15.19 -5.78
C GLU A 35 -12.91 -15.91 -4.45
N ARG A 36 -12.07 -16.86 -4.09
CA ARG A 36 -12.12 -17.56 -2.81
C ARG A 36 -10.76 -17.51 -2.11
N SER A 37 -10.76 -17.03 -0.89
CA SER A 37 -9.58 -16.88 -0.04
C SER A 37 -9.69 -17.80 1.17
N ASP A 38 -8.71 -18.69 1.36
CA ASP A 38 -8.56 -19.57 2.50
C ASP A 38 -7.33 -19.14 3.32
N ASN A 39 -7.56 -18.63 4.54
CA ASN A 39 -6.55 -18.01 5.40
C ASN A 39 -6.19 -18.85 6.60
N ILE A 40 -4.90 -18.89 6.93
CA ILE A 40 -4.36 -19.42 8.19
C ILE A 40 -3.51 -18.33 8.83
N ASP A 41 -3.86 -17.93 10.05
CA ASP A 41 -3.12 -16.94 10.82
C ASP A 41 -2.73 -17.54 12.18
N LEU A 42 -1.51 -17.27 12.60
CA LEU A 42 -1.01 -17.57 13.93
C LEU A 42 -0.41 -16.32 14.53
N ALA A 43 -0.95 -15.88 15.66
CA ALA A 43 -0.45 -14.70 16.37
C ALA A 43 -0.06 -15.05 17.80
N PHE A 44 1.03 -14.45 18.27
CA PHE A 44 1.53 -14.53 19.62
C PHE A 44 1.74 -13.12 20.17
N ASN A 45 1.25 -12.84 21.37
CA ASN A 45 1.44 -11.57 22.06
C ASN A 45 2.02 -11.84 23.45
N PHE A 46 2.92 -10.99 23.92
CA PHE A 46 3.43 -11.04 25.27
C PHE A 46 3.57 -9.64 25.87
N ASP A 47 3.37 -9.56 27.18
CA ASP A 47 3.68 -8.38 27.99
C ASP A 47 4.26 -8.92 29.30
N TYR A 48 5.56 -8.67 29.54
CA TYR A 48 6.27 -9.19 30.67
C TYR A 48 7.25 -8.14 31.24
N HIS A 49 6.92 -7.62 32.42
CA HIS A 49 7.65 -6.53 33.05
C HIS A 49 7.68 -5.29 32.15
N ASN A 50 8.89 -4.91 31.71
CA ASN A 50 9.11 -3.75 30.86
C ASN A 50 9.09 -4.11 29.37
N PHE A 51 9.05 -5.39 29.01
CA PHE A 51 9.08 -5.86 27.64
C PHE A 51 7.70 -6.27 27.16
N PHE A 52 7.38 -5.91 25.93
CA PHE A 52 6.15 -6.35 25.27
C PHE A 52 6.44 -6.62 23.80
N GLY A 53 5.53 -7.33 23.16
CA GLY A 53 5.65 -7.55 21.75
C GLY A 53 4.56 -8.44 21.19
N SER A 54 4.54 -8.52 19.89
CA SER A 54 3.70 -9.40 19.11
C SER A 54 4.47 -10.00 17.95
N ALA A 55 4.07 -11.17 17.54
CA ALA A 55 4.51 -11.80 16.29
C ALA A 55 3.31 -12.47 15.65
N SER A 56 3.12 -12.28 14.36
CA SER A 56 2.15 -13.01 13.57
C SER A 56 2.77 -13.53 12.29
N ILE A 57 2.31 -14.69 11.87
CA ILE A 57 2.58 -15.28 10.57
C ILE A 57 1.26 -15.63 9.93
N TYR A 58 1.16 -15.46 8.62
CA TYR A 58 -0.04 -15.82 7.89
C TYR A 58 0.30 -16.47 6.55
N TYR A 59 -0.62 -17.31 6.11
CA TYR A 59 -0.66 -17.88 4.78
C TYR A 59 -2.08 -17.76 4.26
N ASN A 60 -2.21 -17.24 3.04
CA ASN A 60 -3.47 -17.08 2.36
C ASN A 60 -3.35 -17.66 0.94
N ARG A 61 -4.20 -18.63 0.63
CA ARG A 61 -4.39 -19.12 -0.72
C ARG A 61 -5.67 -18.55 -1.30
N VAL A 62 -5.56 -17.96 -2.48
CA VAL A 62 -6.66 -17.32 -3.18
C VAL A 62 -6.87 -18.01 -4.52
N ASP A 63 -7.97 -18.74 -4.65
CA ASP A 63 -8.42 -19.27 -5.93
C ASP A 63 -9.14 -18.14 -6.70
N ASN A 64 -8.84 -17.98 -7.99
CA ASN A 64 -9.37 -16.92 -8.85
C ASN A 64 -9.09 -15.50 -8.32
N TYR A 65 -7.89 -15.21 -7.88
CA TYR A 65 -7.50 -13.85 -7.46
C TYR A 65 -7.66 -12.85 -8.61
N ILE A 66 -8.46 -11.81 -8.40
CA ILE A 66 -8.76 -10.79 -9.41
C ILE A 66 -7.76 -9.64 -9.29
N TYR A 67 -7.10 -9.30 -10.39
CA TYR A 67 -6.14 -8.20 -10.44
C TYR A 67 -6.22 -7.45 -11.77
N LEU A 68 -5.73 -6.23 -11.79
CA LEU A 68 -5.61 -5.43 -13.01
C LEU A 68 -4.22 -5.65 -13.61
N ARG A 69 -4.17 -6.22 -14.81
CA ARG A 69 -2.98 -6.50 -15.59
C ARG A 69 -2.76 -5.38 -16.60
N ASP A 70 -1.56 -4.79 -16.58
CA ASP A 70 -1.16 -3.83 -17.60
C ASP A 70 -0.74 -4.57 -18.87
N GLU A 71 -1.17 -4.13 -20.04
CA GLU A 71 -0.74 -4.65 -21.32
C GLU A 71 0.74 -4.30 -21.54
N LEU A 72 1.51 -5.26 -22.07
CA LEU A 72 2.91 -5.04 -22.41
C LEU A 72 3.02 -4.31 -23.76
N GLU A 73 4.08 -3.51 -23.94
CA GLU A 73 4.34 -2.81 -25.20
C GLU A 73 4.37 -3.78 -26.39
N GLU A 74 4.96 -4.96 -26.23
CA GLU A 74 5.03 -6.01 -27.26
C GLU A 74 3.64 -6.57 -27.61
N GLU A 75 2.75 -6.72 -26.63
CA GLU A 75 1.36 -7.16 -26.83
C GLU A 75 0.56 -6.08 -27.57
N HIS A 76 0.77 -4.83 -27.19
CA HIS A 76 0.13 -3.68 -27.83
C HIS A 76 0.53 -3.54 -29.31
N GLU A 77 1.83 -3.66 -29.62
CA GLU A 77 2.32 -3.64 -31.00
C GLU A 77 1.73 -4.78 -31.83
N ALA A 78 1.62 -5.99 -31.26
CA ALA A 78 1.03 -7.13 -31.94
C ALA A 78 -0.45 -6.95 -32.26
N HIS A 79 -1.25 -6.38 -31.34
CA HIS A 79 -2.64 -6.04 -31.59
C HIS A 79 -2.80 -5.01 -32.70
N MET A 80 -1.95 -3.97 -32.73
CA MET A 80 -1.97 -2.96 -33.77
C MET A 80 -1.60 -3.54 -35.16
N GLU A 81 -0.70 -4.53 -35.23
CA GLU A 81 -0.34 -5.21 -36.48
C GLU A 81 -1.49 -6.12 -37.00
N GLU A 82 -2.18 -6.83 -36.12
CA GLU A 82 -3.33 -7.69 -36.50
C GLU A 82 -4.50 -6.88 -37.04
N GLU A 83 -4.77 -5.69 -36.48
CA GLU A 83 -5.83 -4.79 -36.99
C GLU A 83 -5.50 -4.26 -38.40
N HIS A 84 -4.22 -4.02 -38.73
CA HIS A 84 -3.81 -3.56 -40.03
C HIS A 84 -3.79 -4.64 -41.13
N GLU A 85 -3.65 -5.94 -40.79
CA GLU A 85 -3.70 -7.02 -41.79
C GLU A 85 -5.13 -7.39 -42.23
N GLY A 86 -6.16 -6.93 -41.52
CA GLY A 86 -7.58 -7.23 -41.79
C GLY A 86 -8.24 -6.35 -42.84
N GLU A 87 -7.65 -5.26 -43.31
CA GLU A 87 -8.30 -4.26 -44.16
C GLU A 87 -7.83 -4.30 -45.63
N HIS A 88 -8.46 -5.16 -46.40
CA HIS A 88 -8.69 -4.96 -47.81
C HIS A 88 -10.20 -5.05 -48.05
N HIS A 89 -10.94 -3.93 -47.90
CA HIS A 89 -12.06 -3.56 -48.76
C HIS A 89 -12.60 -2.16 -48.47
N ASP A 90 -12.74 -1.38 -49.54
CA ASP A 90 -13.34 -0.06 -49.64
C ASP A 90 -14.71 0.02 -48.94
N GLU A 91 -14.82 0.88 -47.96
CA GLU A 91 -15.95 1.81 -47.74
C GLU A 91 -15.66 2.64 -46.47
N HIS A 92 -15.83 3.95 -46.55
CA HIS A 92 -15.67 4.91 -45.49
C HIS A 92 -16.48 4.53 -44.24
N HIS A 93 -15.85 3.84 -43.29
CA HIS A 93 -16.23 3.89 -41.90
C HIS A 93 -15.17 4.74 -41.19
N ASP A 94 -15.63 5.75 -40.47
CA ASP A 94 -14.83 6.46 -39.47
C ASP A 94 -14.45 5.44 -38.37
N ASP A 95 -13.44 4.61 -38.64
CA ASP A 95 -12.83 3.75 -37.63
C ASP A 95 -12.04 4.70 -36.71
N GLU A 96 -12.70 5.01 -35.58
CA GLU A 96 -12.05 5.64 -34.45
C GLU A 96 -10.92 4.70 -34.00
N HIS A 97 -9.70 4.93 -34.50
CA HIS A 97 -8.50 4.40 -33.87
C HIS A 97 -8.53 4.87 -32.41
N PHE A 98 -8.84 3.96 -31.50
CA PHE A 98 -8.80 4.23 -30.08
C PHE A 98 -7.34 4.41 -29.66
N ASP A 99 -6.72 5.53 -30.02
CA ASP A 99 -5.59 6.06 -29.28
C ASP A 99 -6.11 6.37 -27.87
N HIS A 100 -5.78 5.51 -26.91
CA HIS A 100 -6.16 5.65 -25.49
C HIS A 100 -5.53 6.91 -24.85
N GLY A 101 -5.15 7.92 -25.66
CA GLY A 101 -4.67 9.22 -25.19
C GLY A 101 -3.38 9.16 -24.38
N GLY A 102 -2.54 8.14 -24.60
CA GLY A 102 -1.31 7.90 -23.85
C GLY A 102 -1.56 7.23 -22.48
N LEU A 103 -2.75 6.68 -22.26
CA LEU A 103 -3.06 5.83 -21.09
C LEU A 103 -2.58 4.39 -21.36
N ILE A 104 -2.16 3.71 -20.31
CA ILE A 104 -1.81 2.29 -20.37
C ILE A 104 -3.11 1.48 -20.46
N LEU A 105 -3.25 0.62 -21.47
CA LEU A 105 -4.35 -0.35 -21.53
C LEU A 105 -4.15 -1.37 -20.41
N SER A 106 -5.21 -1.63 -19.65
CA SER A 106 -5.17 -2.57 -18.53
C SER A 106 -6.47 -3.35 -18.45
N GLU A 107 -6.35 -4.65 -18.25
CA GLU A 107 -7.48 -5.57 -18.22
C GLU A 107 -7.62 -6.25 -16.86
N TYR A 108 -8.85 -6.42 -16.39
CA TYR A 108 -9.11 -7.26 -15.24
C TYR A 108 -8.93 -8.73 -15.60
N SER A 109 -8.11 -9.43 -14.82
CA SER A 109 -7.74 -10.83 -15.03
C SER A 109 -7.87 -11.63 -13.75
N GLN A 110 -7.92 -12.96 -13.86
CA GLN A 110 -7.94 -13.89 -12.73
C GLN A 110 -6.83 -14.91 -12.81
N GLN A 111 -6.22 -15.20 -11.68
CA GLN A 111 -5.25 -16.26 -11.52
C GLN A 111 -5.17 -16.70 -10.06
N ASP A 112 -4.95 -18.00 -9.79
CA ASP A 112 -4.73 -18.48 -8.43
C ASP A 112 -3.43 -17.89 -7.87
N ALA A 113 -3.47 -17.40 -6.62
CA ALA A 113 -2.35 -16.75 -5.96
C ALA A 113 -2.16 -17.24 -4.52
N GLU A 114 -0.94 -17.18 -4.05
CA GLU A 114 -0.55 -17.49 -2.67
C GLU A 114 0.14 -16.28 -2.05
N PHE A 115 -0.23 -15.97 -0.81
CA PHE A 115 0.33 -14.88 -0.03
C PHE A 115 0.89 -15.45 1.26
N THR A 116 2.14 -15.15 1.57
CA THR A 116 2.76 -15.45 2.85
C THR A 116 3.29 -14.17 3.47
N GLY A 117 3.26 -14.10 4.79
CA GLY A 117 3.82 -12.92 5.42
C GLY A 117 3.97 -13.08 6.92
N TYR A 118 4.67 -12.11 7.49
CA TYR A 118 4.83 -11.99 8.93
C TYR A 118 4.87 -10.54 9.38
N GLU A 119 4.48 -10.34 10.63
CA GLU A 119 4.61 -9.08 11.35
C GLU A 119 5.23 -9.37 12.71
N ILE A 120 6.26 -8.61 13.09
CA ILE A 120 6.92 -8.73 14.38
C ILE A 120 7.04 -7.33 14.96
N GLU A 121 6.64 -7.19 16.23
CA GLU A 121 6.89 -5.99 17.02
C GLU A 121 7.47 -6.40 18.37
N ILE A 122 8.52 -5.69 18.81
CA ILE A 122 9.09 -5.85 20.14
C ILE A 122 9.37 -4.47 20.74
N GLY A 123 8.99 -4.29 21.98
CA GLY A 123 9.14 -3.02 22.66
C GLY A 123 9.59 -3.15 24.11
N THR A 124 10.05 -2.05 24.66
CA THR A 124 10.42 -1.94 26.07
C THR A 124 10.04 -0.59 26.63
N ARG A 125 9.63 -0.56 27.91
CA ARG A 125 9.29 0.63 28.68
C ARG A 125 10.35 0.90 29.73
N PHE A 126 10.78 2.14 29.82
CA PHE A 126 11.73 2.61 30.83
C PHE A 126 11.05 3.67 31.69
N GLU A 127 10.90 3.37 32.97
CA GLU A 127 10.54 4.37 33.97
C GLU A 127 11.74 5.27 34.21
N LEU A 128 11.65 6.55 33.84
CA LEU A 128 12.67 7.55 34.06
C LEU A 128 12.38 8.34 35.36
N PRO A 129 13.32 9.07 35.94
CA PRO A 129 13.08 9.96 37.08
C PRO A 129 11.97 11.00 36.80
N ARG A 130 11.72 11.28 35.53
CA ARG A 130 10.57 12.06 35.05
C ARG A 130 10.01 11.40 33.79
N GLY A 131 8.79 10.90 33.89
CA GLY A 131 8.04 10.32 32.77
C GLY A 131 8.49 8.90 32.38
N GLU A 132 7.98 8.45 31.26
CA GLU A 132 8.21 7.11 30.70
C GLU A 132 8.74 7.23 29.28
N LEU A 133 9.71 6.39 28.94
CA LEU A 133 10.20 6.21 27.57
C LEU A 133 9.86 4.82 27.09
N GLU A 134 9.09 4.73 26.01
CA GLU A 134 8.78 3.50 25.30
C GLU A 134 9.55 3.46 23.97
N LEU A 135 10.26 2.36 23.72
CA LEU A 135 10.96 2.09 22.47
C LEU A 135 10.35 0.84 21.83
N THR A 136 10.07 0.90 20.54
CA THR A 136 9.49 -0.20 19.78
C THR A 136 10.25 -0.38 18.47
N LEU A 137 10.53 -1.64 18.13
CA LEU A 137 11.02 -2.06 16.82
C LEU A 137 9.97 -2.96 16.19
N GLY A 138 9.67 -2.73 14.94
CA GLY A 138 8.74 -3.54 14.14
C GLY A 138 9.32 -3.89 12.78
N ARG A 139 8.92 -5.03 12.25
CA ARG A 139 9.15 -5.45 10.86
C ARG A 139 7.91 -6.14 10.36
N ASP A 140 7.52 -5.83 9.14
CA ASP A 140 6.51 -6.55 8.38
C ASP A 140 7.01 -6.85 6.97
N GLU A 141 6.58 -8.00 6.44
CA GLU A 141 6.91 -8.48 5.12
C GLU A 141 5.78 -9.34 4.58
N VAL A 142 5.44 -9.16 3.32
CA VAL A 142 4.52 -10.01 2.57
C VAL A 142 5.17 -10.38 1.25
N ASP A 143 5.06 -11.66 0.92
CA ASP A 143 5.41 -12.23 -0.35
C ASP A 143 4.16 -12.78 -1.03
N ALA A 144 4.01 -12.55 -2.33
CA ALA A 144 2.84 -12.96 -3.08
C ALA A 144 3.20 -13.39 -4.50
N GLU A 145 2.86 -14.63 -4.81
CA GLU A 145 3.16 -15.24 -6.10
C GLU A 145 1.88 -15.87 -6.69
N PHE A 146 1.77 -15.85 -7.99
CA PHE A 146 0.79 -16.67 -8.70
C PHE A 146 1.19 -18.14 -8.67
N THR A 147 0.24 -19.04 -8.46
CA THR A 147 0.52 -20.51 -8.42
C THR A 147 1.04 -21.05 -9.74
N ALA A 148 0.76 -20.41 -10.85
CA ALA A 148 1.31 -20.71 -12.17
C ALA A 148 2.72 -20.11 -12.39
N GLY A 149 3.23 -19.34 -11.44
CA GLY A 149 4.50 -18.62 -11.47
C GLY A 149 4.35 -17.14 -11.82
N GLY A 150 5.27 -16.34 -11.32
CA GLY A 150 5.32 -14.89 -11.45
C GLY A 150 4.78 -14.16 -10.23
N ASP A 151 5.24 -12.93 -10.06
CA ASP A 151 4.89 -12.07 -8.92
C ASP A 151 3.50 -11.47 -9.07
N VAL A 152 2.76 -11.38 -7.96
CA VAL A 152 1.49 -10.63 -7.89
C VAL A 152 1.83 -9.14 -7.94
N PRO A 153 1.16 -8.34 -8.79
CA PRO A 153 1.48 -6.93 -8.93
C PRO A 153 1.17 -6.11 -7.67
N ARG A 154 1.94 -5.03 -7.46
CA ARG A 154 1.71 -3.97 -6.47
C ARG A 154 1.70 -4.45 -5.02
N ILE A 155 2.53 -5.42 -4.70
CA ILE A 155 2.69 -5.92 -3.34
C ILE A 155 3.53 -4.93 -2.51
N VAL A 156 3.11 -4.71 -1.27
CA VAL A 156 3.80 -3.81 -0.33
C VAL A 156 5.22 -4.30 -0.06
N PRO A 157 6.27 -3.46 -0.21
CA PRO A 157 7.63 -3.83 0.15
C PRO A 157 7.78 -4.08 1.65
N ALA A 158 8.76 -4.88 2.05
CA ALA A 158 9.11 -5.09 3.44
C ALA A 158 9.49 -3.78 4.15
N ARG A 159 9.11 -3.64 5.41
CA ARG A 159 9.30 -2.41 6.19
C ARG A 159 9.89 -2.70 7.55
N ASN A 160 10.84 -1.85 7.96
CA ASN A 160 11.34 -1.79 9.32
C ASN A 160 10.83 -0.50 9.97
N MET A 161 10.37 -0.59 11.21
CA MET A 161 9.85 0.55 11.95
C MET A 161 10.55 0.68 13.29
N PHE A 162 10.97 1.90 13.63
CA PHE A 162 11.42 2.26 14.97
C PHE A 162 10.54 3.37 15.51
N THR A 163 9.98 3.16 16.69
CA THR A 163 9.23 4.19 17.42
C THR A 163 9.89 4.47 18.76
N ALA A 164 10.09 5.75 19.08
CA ALA A 164 10.40 6.20 20.41
C ALA A 164 9.28 7.15 20.88
N ARG A 165 8.68 6.84 22.03
CA ARG A 165 7.62 7.64 22.64
C ARG A 165 8.07 8.02 24.05
N TYR A 166 8.03 9.30 24.34
CA TYR A 166 8.25 9.84 25.69
C TYR A 166 6.97 10.48 26.20
N THR A 167 6.59 10.16 27.44
CA THR A 167 5.38 10.69 28.09
C THR A 167 5.76 11.24 29.47
N LEU A 168 5.36 12.47 29.75
CA LEU A 168 5.54 13.13 31.05
C LEU A 168 4.33 13.98 31.35
N ASP A 169 3.52 13.58 32.33
CA ASP A 169 2.27 14.27 32.69
C ASP A 169 1.41 14.60 31.45
N ASP A 170 1.20 15.88 31.19
CA ASP A 170 0.44 16.38 30.04
C ASP A 170 1.26 16.55 28.76
N PHE A 171 2.55 16.17 28.77
CA PHE A 171 3.44 16.23 27.61
C PHE A 171 3.68 14.85 27.03
N SER A 172 3.68 14.75 25.69
CA SER A 172 4.11 13.56 24.98
C SER A 172 4.91 13.93 23.73
N ALA A 173 5.95 13.14 23.43
CA ALA A 173 6.69 13.26 22.18
C ALA A 173 6.82 11.88 21.54
N LYS A 174 6.74 11.82 20.20
CA LYS A 174 6.91 10.60 19.43
C LYS A 174 7.84 10.86 18.25
N LEU A 175 8.81 9.96 18.06
CA LEU A 175 9.63 9.83 16.88
C LEU A 175 9.27 8.51 16.22
N LEU A 176 9.03 8.51 14.90
CA LEU A 176 8.85 7.33 14.09
C LEU A 176 9.84 7.38 12.93
N VAL A 177 10.68 6.36 12.83
CA VAL A 177 11.51 6.09 11.65
C VAL A 177 10.90 4.88 10.94
N LYS A 178 10.58 5.03 9.67
CA LYS A 178 10.06 3.97 8.80
C LYS A 178 11.02 3.79 7.64
N ASP A 179 11.67 2.66 7.59
CA ASP A 179 12.54 2.24 6.52
C ASP A 179 11.82 1.22 5.64
N VAL A 180 11.64 1.54 4.37
CA VAL A 180 10.95 0.71 3.37
C VAL A 180 11.99 0.16 2.44
N GLU A 181 12.02 -1.15 2.27
CA GLU A 181 13.00 -1.82 1.41
C GLU A 181 12.67 -1.60 -0.07
N ARG A 182 13.67 -1.80 -0.92
CA ARG A 182 13.49 -1.78 -2.37
C ARG A 182 12.61 -2.95 -2.79
N GLN A 183 11.58 -2.69 -3.63
CA GLN A 183 10.75 -3.73 -4.20
C GLN A 183 11.27 -4.13 -5.58
N THR A 184 11.65 -5.40 -5.69
CA THR A 184 12.17 -6.00 -6.93
C THR A 184 11.34 -7.19 -7.43
N ALA A 185 10.48 -7.76 -6.58
CA ALA A 185 9.47 -8.73 -6.97
C ALA A 185 8.31 -7.94 -7.62
N VAL A 186 8.26 -7.93 -8.94
CA VAL A 186 7.36 -7.10 -9.75
C VAL A 186 6.76 -7.92 -10.87
N ALA A 187 5.47 -7.71 -11.12
CA ALA A 187 4.79 -8.33 -12.26
C ALA A 187 5.30 -7.78 -13.60
N PRO A 188 5.07 -8.47 -14.73
CA PRO A 188 5.35 -7.95 -16.06
C PRO A 188 4.68 -6.58 -16.27
N GLY A 189 5.41 -5.62 -16.85
CA GLY A 189 4.96 -4.25 -17.03
C GLY A 189 5.08 -3.36 -15.78
N GLU A 190 5.38 -3.91 -14.61
CA GLU A 190 5.56 -3.14 -13.39
C GLU A 190 7.02 -2.72 -13.18
N SER A 191 7.25 -1.45 -12.83
CA SER A 191 8.59 -0.93 -12.54
C SER A 191 9.04 -1.30 -11.11
N ILE A 192 10.33 -1.50 -10.92
CA ILE A 192 10.97 -1.62 -9.60
C ILE A 192 10.82 -0.30 -8.85
N THR A 193 10.69 -0.35 -7.52
CA THR A 193 10.63 0.86 -6.68
C THR A 193 11.79 0.85 -5.68
N ASP A 194 12.57 1.91 -5.67
CA ASP A 194 13.66 2.06 -4.71
C ASP A 194 13.14 2.19 -3.27
N GLY A 195 13.93 1.69 -2.33
CA GLY A 195 13.67 1.84 -0.91
C GLY A 195 13.84 3.29 -0.45
N PHE A 196 13.25 3.62 0.70
CA PHE A 196 13.34 4.96 1.28
C PHE A 196 13.17 4.94 2.80
N THR A 197 13.65 5.98 3.48
CA THR A 197 13.49 6.13 4.94
C THR A 197 12.74 7.42 5.27
N LEU A 198 11.58 7.29 5.93
CA LEU A 198 10.79 8.43 6.42
C LEU A 198 11.00 8.62 7.91
N VAL A 199 11.26 9.88 8.31
CA VAL A 199 11.36 10.30 9.71
C VAL A 199 10.19 11.23 10.03
N ASN A 200 9.37 10.84 11.00
CA ASN A 200 8.22 11.62 11.48
C ASN A 200 8.37 11.91 12.97
N ALA A 201 7.99 13.10 13.38
CA ALA A 201 8.03 13.49 14.80
C ALA A 201 6.74 14.24 15.18
N ASP A 202 6.28 14.00 16.41
CA ASP A 202 5.15 14.70 17.02
C ASP A 202 5.54 15.10 18.44
N ALA A 203 5.14 16.30 18.88
CA ALA A 203 5.20 16.71 20.28
C ALA A 203 3.87 17.36 20.65
N SER A 204 3.25 16.89 21.72
CA SER A 204 1.96 17.34 22.18
C SER A 204 1.99 17.76 23.64
N TRP A 205 1.33 18.84 23.95
CA TRP A 205 1.17 19.33 25.31
C TRP A 205 -0.27 19.74 25.56
N SER A 206 -0.84 19.23 26.67
CA SER A 206 -2.20 19.52 27.08
C SER A 206 -2.19 20.40 28.32
N TYR A 207 -3.10 21.39 28.37
CA TYR A 207 -3.26 22.30 29.49
C TYR A 207 -4.72 22.44 29.85
N GLY A 208 -5.07 22.21 31.12
CA GLY A 208 -6.40 22.43 31.65
C GLY A 208 -6.64 23.94 31.83
N LEU A 209 -7.60 24.52 31.07
CA LEU A 209 -8.01 25.92 31.22
C LEU A 209 -9.07 26.08 32.32
N SER A 210 -9.90 25.04 32.50
CA SER A 210 -10.88 24.92 33.57
C SER A 210 -11.19 23.44 33.84
N ASP A 211 -12.10 23.14 34.79
CA ASP A 211 -12.52 21.77 35.11
C ASP A 211 -13.14 21.03 33.91
N SER A 212 -13.70 21.76 32.94
CA SER A 212 -14.35 21.20 31.74
C SER A 212 -13.65 21.56 30.44
N THR A 213 -12.59 22.38 30.47
CA THR A 213 -11.95 22.88 29.24
C THR A 213 -10.46 22.53 29.21
N ARG A 214 -10.04 21.86 28.15
CA ARG A 214 -8.64 21.45 27.91
C ARG A 214 -8.15 21.99 26.59
N LEU A 215 -6.97 22.62 26.59
CA LEU A 215 -6.23 23.06 25.42
C LEU A 215 -5.14 22.03 25.12
N THR A 216 -5.10 21.50 23.90
CA THR A 216 -3.98 20.66 23.44
C THR A 216 -3.30 21.31 22.25
N LEU A 217 -1.99 21.48 22.37
CA LEU A 217 -1.10 21.96 21.31
C LEU A 217 -0.28 20.80 20.80
N THR A 218 -0.28 20.56 19.50
CA THR A 218 0.55 19.52 18.88
C THR A 218 1.36 20.12 17.75
N ALA A 219 2.70 20.07 17.88
CA ALA A 219 3.61 20.31 16.77
C ALA A 219 3.88 18.96 16.07
N PHE A 220 3.93 18.97 14.75
CA PHE A 220 4.23 17.77 13.98
C PHE A 220 5.19 18.05 12.83
N ALA A 221 6.00 17.05 12.50
CA ALA A 221 6.86 16.99 11.34
C ALA A 221 6.61 15.66 10.63
N ARG A 222 6.37 15.70 9.31
CA ARG A 222 6.27 14.55 8.44
C ARG A 222 7.36 14.63 7.40
N ASN A 223 7.97 13.48 7.11
CA ASN A 223 9.09 13.41 6.18
C ASN A 223 10.16 14.48 6.51
N LEU A 224 10.66 14.46 7.76
CA LEU A 224 11.54 15.50 8.28
C LEU A 224 12.83 15.65 7.47
N THR A 225 13.31 14.58 6.87
CA THR A 225 14.50 14.49 6.02
C THR A 225 14.28 14.99 4.60
N ASP A 226 13.02 15.23 4.20
CA ASP A 226 12.62 15.62 2.84
C ASP A 226 12.98 14.55 1.78
N GLU A 227 12.80 13.29 2.15
CA GLU A 227 13.07 12.14 1.30
C GLU A 227 12.09 12.05 0.13
N VAL A 228 12.57 11.69 -1.06
CA VAL A 228 11.71 11.40 -2.23
C VAL A 228 11.25 9.95 -2.15
N ALA A 229 10.10 9.74 -1.54
CA ALA A 229 9.51 8.42 -1.32
C ALA A 229 8.44 8.11 -2.38
N ARG A 230 8.36 6.85 -2.83
CA ARG A 230 7.36 6.38 -3.80
C ARG A 230 6.59 5.20 -3.23
N ASN A 231 5.27 5.24 -3.33
CA ASN A 231 4.43 4.14 -2.89
C ASN A 231 4.36 3.06 -3.98
N HIS A 232 5.02 1.92 -3.77
CA HIS A 232 5.04 0.82 -4.74
C HIS A 232 3.66 0.35 -5.17
N THR A 233 2.67 0.35 -4.27
CA THR A 233 1.31 -0.08 -4.57
C THR A 233 0.50 0.90 -5.42
N SER A 234 1.03 2.09 -5.70
CA SER A 234 0.37 3.11 -6.52
C SER A 234 0.59 2.84 -8.01
N PHE A 235 -0.48 2.92 -8.79
CA PHE A 235 -0.41 2.85 -10.26
C PHE A 235 0.41 3.97 -10.89
N VAL A 236 0.48 5.11 -10.24
CA VAL A 236 1.20 6.31 -10.72
C VAL A 236 2.47 6.58 -9.91
N LYS A 237 3.08 5.54 -9.33
CA LYS A 237 4.26 5.66 -8.46
C LYS A 237 5.44 6.38 -9.12
N ASP A 238 5.61 6.20 -10.44
CA ASP A 238 6.73 6.77 -11.18
C ASP A 238 6.54 8.27 -11.44
N GLN A 239 5.30 8.74 -11.50
CA GLN A 239 4.93 10.14 -11.75
C GLN A 239 4.71 10.91 -10.44
N VAL A 240 4.12 10.27 -9.42
CA VAL A 240 3.65 10.95 -8.21
C VAL A 240 4.34 10.40 -6.96
N PRO A 241 5.37 11.09 -6.43
CA PRO A 241 5.98 10.73 -5.15
C PRO A 241 5.03 11.03 -3.98
N LEU A 242 5.30 10.44 -2.84
CA LEU A 242 4.66 10.80 -1.58
C LEU A 242 4.98 12.26 -1.21
N PRO A 243 4.15 12.92 -0.37
CA PRO A 243 4.40 14.30 0.04
C PRO A 243 5.79 14.50 0.66
N GLY A 244 6.49 15.55 0.24
CA GLY A 244 7.74 15.99 0.84
C GLY A 244 7.57 16.45 2.29
N ARG A 245 8.58 17.11 2.86
CA ARG A 245 8.57 17.58 4.24
C ARG A 245 7.38 18.50 4.54
N ASN A 246 6.66 18.16 5.59
CA ASN A 246 5.51 18.92 6.08
C ASN A 246 5.66 19.18 7.59
N LEU A 247 5.67 20.45 7.98
CA LEU A 247 5.75 20.91 9.36
C LEU A 247 4.48 21.66 9.72
N GLY A 248 3.94 21.43 10.90
CA GLY A 248 2.72 22.13 11.28
C GLY A 248 2.46 22.12 12.78
N ILE A 249 1.49 22.94 13.17
CA ILE A 249 0.95 23.03 14.52
C ILE A 249 -0.56 22.82 14.45
N ARG A 250 -1.07 21.98 15.36
CA ARG A 250 -2.50 21.77 15.57
C ARG A 250 -2.88 22.28 16.94
N VAL A 251 -3.99 23.01 17.01
CA VAL A 251 -4.60 23.46 18.24
C VAL A 251 -5.96 22.77 18.38
N ARG A 252 -6.20 22.14 19.54
CA ARG A 252 -7.47 21.52 19.89
C ARG A 252 -7.96 22.08 21.21
N LEU A 253 -9.23 22.46 21.26
CA LEU A 253 -9.93 22.89 22.45
C LEU A 253 -11.09 21.92 22.69
N ASP A 254 -11.05 21.24 23.83
CA ASP A 254 -12.11 20.38 24.34
C ASP A 254 -12.86 21.14 25.46
N PHE A 255 -14.22 21.19 25.42
CA PHE A 255 -15.06 21.91 26.37
C PHE A 255 -16.37 21.16 26.64
#